data_e171b179ed40249bf9a9c18f1d99a5c1
#
_entry.id   e171b179ed40249bf9a9c18f1d99a5c1
#
_cell.length_a   1.000
_cell.length_b   1.000
_cell.length_c   1.000
_cell.angle_alpha   90.00
_cell.angle_beta   90.00
_cell.angle_gamma   90.00
#
_symmetry.space_group_name_H-M   'P 1'
#
loop_
_entity.id
_entity.type
_entity.pdbx_description
1 polymer ?
#
loop_
_entity_poly.entity_id
_entity_poly.type
_entity_poly.pdbx_seq_one_letter_code
_entity_poly.pdbx_strand_id
1 'polypeptide(L)'
;MVLGELIEDETGKITGHRVLDVEGPKIERSFTMAGEYKGIHATDIGTFWTVMRQGAEAEPIMYADAQGVITAKDGEGMATYTAQGIGRFTSPGKEKVRFHGSVFFRTTLTGGRRLSFLDNMVGVFEYEGDEEGNCSVKVWEWK
;
A
#
# COMPACT_ATOMS: atom_id res chain seq x y z
N MET A 1 7.26 -17.67 10.86
CA MET A 1 7.12 -16.20 10.73
C MET A 1 6.53 -15.62 12.00
N VAL A 2 7.06 -14.53 12.47
CA VAL A 2 6.52 -13.80 13.61
C VAL A 2 6.16 -12.40 13.18
N LEU A 3 4.92 -12.00 13.39
CA LEU A 3 4.52 -10.62 13.19
C LEU A 3 4.99 -9.79 14.37
N GLY A 4 5.67 -8.69 14.07
CA GLY A 4 6.05 -7.71 15.05
C GLY A 4 4.92 -6.72 15.32
N GLU A 5 5.27 -5.55 15.81
CA GLU A 5 4.30 -4.52 16.13
C GLU A 5 3.70 -3.86 14.87
N LEU A 6 2.57 -3.21 15.06
CA LEU A 6 1.96 -2.38 14.02
C LEU A 6 2.87 -1.17 13.78
N ILE A 7 3.33 -1.03 12.53
CA ILE A 7 4.25 0.02 12.13
C ILE A 7 3.51 1.20 11.53
N GLU A 8 2.52 0.91 10.70
CA GLU A 8 1.83 1.91 9.90
C GLU A 8 0.33 1.71 9.99
N ASP A 9 -0.39 2.82 10.16
CA ASP A 9 -1.85 2.83 10.14
C ASP A 9 -2.27 4.13 9.44
N GLU A 10 -2.77 4.02 8.21
CA GLU A 10 -3.12 5.19 7.42
C GLU A 10 -4.39 5.00 6.61
N THR A 11 -5.02 6.12 6.26
CA THR A 11 -6.22 6.18 5.44
C THR A 11 -6.06 7.26 4.39
N GLY A 12 -6.82 7.16 3.32
CA GLY A 12 -6.79 8.17 2.28
C GLY A 12 -7.72 7.90 1.13
N LYS A 13 -7.34 8.41 -0.03
CA LYS A 13 -8.16 8.41 -1.24
C LYS A 13 -7.36 8.03 -2.47
N ILE A 14 -8.03 7.33 -3.37
CA ILE A 14 -7.58 7.18 -4.75
C ILE A 14 -7.80 8.53 -5.45
N THR A 15 -6.77 9.02 -6.13
CA THR A 15 -6.78 10.34 -6.75
C THR A 15 -6.76 10.31 -8.28
N GLY A 16 -6.51 9.15 -8.87
CA GLY A 16 -6.48 9.03 -10.33
C GLY A 16 -6.42 7.59 -10.80
N HIS A 17 -6.70 7.42 -12.09
CA HIS A 17 -6.69 6.12 -12.75
C HIS A 17 -6.01 6.27 -14.11
N ARG A 18 -5.27 5.24 -14.51
CA ARG A 18 -4.70 5.17 -15.86
C ARG A 18 -4.72 3.73 -16.35
N VAL A 19 -5.27 3.49 -17.52
CA VAL A 19 -5.22 2.18 -18.15
C VAL A 19 -3.84 1.99 -18.77
N LEU A 20 -3.09 1.00 -18.31
CA LEU A 20 -1.76 0.68 -18.83
C LEU A 20 -1.83 -0.30 -19.98
N ASP A 21 -2.78 -1.24 -19.95
CA ASP A 21 -2.95 -2.24 -20.96
C ASP A 21 -4.41 -2.69 -20.93
N VAL A 22 -5.04 -2.79 -22.11
CA VAL A 22 -6.41 -3.28 -22.21
C VAL A 22 -6.48 -4.79 -22.04
N GLU A 23 -5.36 -5.48 -22.21
CA GLU A 23 -5.28 -6.90 -21.93
C GLU A 23 -5.09 -7.10 -20.42
N GLY A 24 -5.95 -7.88 -19.81
CA GLY A 24 -5.96 -8.13 -18.39
C GLY A 24 -7.23 -7.66 -17.70
N PRO A 25 -7.67 -6.40 -17.69
CA PRO A 25 -6.89 -5.20 -17.99
C PRO A 25 -5.90 -4.88 -16.87
N LYS A 26 -4.90 -4.08 -17.22
CA LYS A 26 -3.91 -3.58 -16.27
C LYS A 26 -4.18 -2.10 -16.03
N ILE A 27 -4.50 -1.76 -14.79
CA ILE A 27 -4.94 -0.41 -14.42
C ILE A 27 -4.06 0.11 -13.30
N GLU A 28 -3.53 1.31 -13.48
CA GLU A 28 -2.78 2.02 -12.46
C GLU A 28 -3.68 2.99 -11.73
N ARG A 29 -3.52 3.07 -10.41
CA ARG A 29 -4.23 4.04 -9.57
C ARG A 29 -3.21 4.83 -8.78
N SER A 30 -3.48 6.13 -8.66
CA SER A 30 -2.73 7.02 -7.79
C SER A 30 -3.49 7.21 -6.49
N PHE A 31 -2.76 7.40 -5.39
CA PHE A 31 -3.40 7.61 -4.09
C PHE A 31 -2.61 8.59 -3.24
N THR A 32 -3.31 9.19 -2.30
CA THR A 32 -2.71 9.98 -1.23
C THR A 32 -3.31 9.50 0.07
N MET A 33 -2.45 9.13 1.01
CA MET A 33 -2.87 8.69 2.34
C MET A 33 -2.12 9.46 3.41
N ALA A 34 -2.65 9.46 4.62
CA ALA A 34 -2.01 10.05 5.78
C ALA A 34 -2.32 9.21 7.00
N GLY A 35 -1.39 9.17 7.92
CA GLY A 35 -1.55 8.39 9.15
C GLY A 35 -0.31 8.41 9.99
N GLU A 36 -0.10 7.35 10.75
CA GLU A 36 0.99 7.26 11.70
C GLU A 36 1.91 6.10 11.40
N TYR A 37 3.19 6.35 11.57
CA TYR A 37 4.28 5.38 11.45
C TYR A 37 4.99 5.36 12.81
N LYS A 38 4.62 4.42 13.68
CA LYS A 38 5.08 4.34 15.07
C LYS A 38 4.89 5.68 15.81
N GLY A 39 3.69 6.27 15.66
CA GLY A 39 3.36 7.53 16.29
C GLY A 39 3.83 8.77 15.56
N ILE A 40 4.58 8.63 14.48
CA ILE A 40 5.04 9.77 13.68
C ILE A 40 4.03 10.02 12.56
N HIS A 41 3.43 11.20 12.54
CA HIS A 41 2.49 11.57 11.48
C HIS A 41 3.23 11.76 10.16
N ALA A 42 2.72 11.14 9.11
CA ALA A 42 3.31 11.21 7.78
C ALA A 42 2.24 11.11 6.70
N THR A 43 2.62 11.55 5.51
CA THR A 43 1.80 11.40 4.31
C THR A 43 2.47 10.40 3.37
N ASP A 44 1.65 9.69 2.61
CA ASP A 44 2.08 8.67 1.67
C ASP A 44 1.45 8.97 0.32
N ILE A 45 2.29 9.23 -0.67
CA ILE A 45 1.87 9.45 -2.05
C ILE A 45 2.41 8.30 -2.88
N GLY A 46 1.54 7.62 -3.60
CA GLY A 46 2.00 6.49 -4.36
C GLY A 46 1.10 6.11 -5.51
N THR A 47 1.53 5.06 -6.19
CA THR A 47 0.77 4.43 -7.28
C THR A 47 0.81 2.93 -7.10
N PHE A 48 -0.22 2.28 -7.57
CA PHE A 48 -0.20 0.82 -7.73
C PHE A 48 -0.94 0.45 -9.00
N TRP A 49 -0.50 -0.62 -9.63
CA TRP A 49 -1.25 -1.19 -10.73
C TRP A 49 -1.76 -2.56 -10.33
N THR A 50 -2.90 -2.92 -10.90
CA THR A 50 -3.52 -4.21 -10.69
C THR A 50 -3.76 -4.90 -12.01
N VAL A 51 -3.71 -6.21 -11.99
CA VAL A 51 -4.10 -7.05 -13.11
C VAL A 51 -4.94 -8.21 -12.57
N MET A 52 -5.99 -8.57 -13.30
CA MET A 52 -6.83 -9.69 -12.92
C MET A 52 -6.12 -10.99 -13.22
N ARG A 53 -6.24 -11.92 -12.31
CA ARG A 53 -5.78 -13.32 -12.48
C ARG A 53 -6.93 -14.24 -12.19
N GLN A 54 -6.98 -15.36 -12.89
CA GLN A 54 -7.95 -16.40 -12.60
C GLN A 54 -7.42 -17.27 -11.47
N GLY A 55 -8.16 -17.33 -10.36
CA GLY A 55 -7.82 -18.20 -9.25
C GLY A 55 -8.16 -19.66 -9.55
N ALA A 56 -7.63 -20.58 -8.76
CA ALA A 56 -7.86 -22.01 -8.91
C ALA A 56 -9.33 -22.39 -8.75
N GLU A 57 -10.11 -21.59 -8.06
CA GLU A 57 -11.53 -21.83 -7.79
C GLU A 57 -12.46 -20.93 -8.60
N ALA A 58 -11.98 -20.44 -9.74
CA ALA A 58 -12.72 -19.56 -10.64
C ALA A 58 -13.11 -18.20 -10.06
N GLU A 59 -12.71 -17.88 -8.83
CA GLU A 59 -12.90 -16.54 -8.29
C GLU A 59 -11.87 -15.57 -8.86
N PRO A 60 -12.27 -14.34 -9.18
CA PRO A 60 -11.30 -13.36 -9.66
C PRO A 60 -10.34 -12.97 -8.55
N ILE A 61 -9.06 -13.07 -8.86
CA ILE A 61 -7.96 -12.65 -7.99
C ILE A 61 -7.22 -11.53 -8.71
N MET A 62 -6.79 -10.54 -7.94
CA MET A 62 -5.98 -9.45 -8.47
C MET A 62 -4.56 -9.56 -7.94
N TYR A 63 -3.60 -9.29 -8.80
CA TYR A 63 -2.23 -9.05 -8.40
C TYR A 63 -1.98 -7.55 -8.43
N ALA A 64 -1.30 -7.02 -7.43
CA ALA A 64 -0.97 -5.61 -7.35
C ALA A 64 0.53 -5.40 -7.12
N ASP A 65 1.05 -4.35 -7.70
CA ASP A 65 2.42 -3.88 -7.49
C ASP A 65 2.35 -2.39 -7.18
N ALA A 66 2.95 -1.98 -6.08
CA ALA A 66 2.83 -0.62 -5.57
C ALA A 66 4.19 -0.01 -5.27
N GLN A 67 4.24 1.30 -5.31
CA GLN A 67 5.40 2.08 -4.89
C GLN A 67 4.92 3.42 -4.34
N GLY A 68 5.67 3.97 -3.40
CA GLY A 68 5.27 5.23 -2.82
C GLY A 68 6.38 5.94 -2.08
N VAL A 69 6.08 7.18 -1.73
CA VAL A 69 6.96 8.07 -1.00
C VAL A 69 6.23 8.52 0.27
N ILE A 70 6.88 8.30 1.40
CA ILE A 70 6.39 8.67 2.72
C ILE A 70 7.17 9.88 3.19
N THR A 71 6.47 10.92 3.63
CA THR A 71 7.10 12.14 4.14
C THR A 71 6.55 12.45 5.51
N ALA A 72 7.42 12.57 6.51
CA ALA A 72 7.02 12.97 7.85
C ALA A 72 6.43 14.39 7.79
N LYS A 73 5.37 14.62 8.55
CA LYS A 73 4.63 15.88 8.49
C LYS A 73 5.46 17.10 8.90
N ASP A 74 6.43 16.89 9.78
CA ASP A 74 7.35 17.95 10.21
C ASP A 74 8.48 18.21 9.21
N GLY A 75 8.55 17.45 8.12
CA GLY A 75 9.60 17.58 7.11
C GLY A 75 10.93 16.93 7.49
N GLU A 76 10.99 16.23 8.62
CA GLU A 76 12.23 15.68 9.17
C GLU A 76 12.45 14.21 8.86
N GLY A 77 11.82 13.71 7.82
CA GLY A 77 12.04 12.33 7.40
C GLY A 77 11.32 11.99 6.11
N MET A 78 11.97 11.14 5.31
CA MET A 78 11.40 10.64 4.07
C MET A 78 11.79 9.16 3.93
N ALA A 79 10.85 8.37 3.46
CA ALA A 79 11.07 6.97 3.15
C ALA A 79 10.37 6.64 1.83
N THR A 80 10.83 5.59 1.19
CA THR A 80 10.18 5.05 -0.01
C THR A 80 9.87 3.58 0.24
N TYR A 81 8.95 3.05 -0.55
CA TYR A 81 8.63 1.63 -0.47
C TYR A 81 8.23 1.07 -1.81
N THR A 82 8.41 -0.24 -1.91
CA THR A 82 7.79 -1.07 -2.94
C THR A 82 6.99 -2.16 -2.24
N ALA A 83 5.88 -2.54 -2.84
CA ALA A 83 5.00 -3.55 -2.25
C ALA A 83 4.35 -4.39 -3.34
N GLN A 84 4.01 -5.62 -2.97
CA GLN A 84 3.31 -6.54 -3.86
C GLN A 84 2.27 -7.30 -3.05
N GLY A 85 1.12 -7.56 -3.67
CA GLY A 85 0.06 -8.23 -2.95
C GLY A 85 -0.95 -8.90 -3.85
N ILE A 86 -1.77 -9.71 -3.22
CA ILE A 86 -2.88 -10.43 -3.84
C ILE A 86 -4.17 -9.89 -3.25
N GLY A 87 -5.12 -9.58 -4.11
CA GLY A 87 -6.40 -9.00 -3.72
C GLY A 87 -7.59 -9.82 -4.11
N ARG A 88 -8.67 -9.63 -3.36
CA ARG A 88 -9.97 -10.24 -3.61
C ARG A 88 -11.06 -9.23 -3.29
N PHE A 89 -12.18 -9.38 -3.98
CA PHE A 89 -13.37 -8.65 -3.59
C PHE A 89 -13.93 -9.28 -2.32
N THR A 90 -14.33 -8.43 -1.37
CA THR A 90 -14.82 -8.88 -0.06
C THR A 90 -16.33 -8.76 0.09
N SER A 91 -17.00 -8.22 -0.94
CA SER A 91 -18.45 -8.09 -0.96
C SER A 91 -19.04 -8.69 -2.22
N PRO A 92 -20.27 -9.21 -2.19
CA PRO A 92 -20.89 -9.82 -3.37
C PRO A 92 -21.05 -8.86 -4.55
N GLY A 93 -21.26 -7.57 -4.28
CA GLY A 93 -21.37 -6.55 -5.32
C GLY A 93 -20.05 -6.06 -5.89
N LYS A 94 -18.94 -6.59 -5.42
CA LYS A 94 -17.59 -6.18 -5.82
C LYS A 94 -17.28 -4.70 -5.53
N GLU A 95 -17.94 -4.14 -4.50
CA GLU A 95 -17.74 -2.74 -4.10
C GLU A 95 -16.52 -2.56 -3.20
N LYS A 96 -16.04 -3.63 -2.58
CA LYS A 96 -14.91 -3.59 -1.66
C LYS A 96 -13.86 -4.61 -2.05
N VAL A 97 -12.62 -4.22 -1.83
CA VAL A 97 -11.46 -5.06 -2.15
C VAL A 97 -10.51 -5.08 -0.96
N ARG A 98 -9.86 -6.21 -0.76
CA ARG A 98 -8.80 -6.37 0.24
C ARG A 98 -7.58 -6.98 -0.42
N PHE A 99 -6.41 -6.39 -0.14
CA PHE A 99 -5.12 -6.93 -0.58
C PHE A 99 -4.29 -7.30 0.63
N HIS A 100 -3.55 -8.39 0.50
CA HIS A 100 -2.53 -8.81 1.46
C HIS A 100 -1.22 -8.96 0.72
N GLY A 101 -0.12 -8.57 1.35
CA GLY A 101 1.17 -8.72 0.71
C GLY A 101 2.31 -8.29 1.58
N SER A 102 3.45 -8.08 0.93
CA SER A 102 4.69 -7.67 1.58
C SER A 102 5.09 -6.28 1.09
N VAL A 103 5.80 -5.56 1.96
CA VAL A 103 6.30 -4.23 1.67
C VAL A 103 7.75 -4.12 2.11
N PHE A 104 8.55 -3.43 1.30
CA PHE A 104 9.97 -3.21 1.53
C PHE A 104 10.21 -1.71 1.60
N PHE A 105 10.73 -1.24 2.73
CA PHE A 105 10.98 0.18 2.96
C PHE A 105 12.44 0.52 2.80
N ARG A 106 12.70 1.76 2.37
CA ARG A 106 14.02 2.37 2.37
C ARG A 106 13.90 3.80 2.81
N THR A 107 14.93 4.32 3.46
CA THR A 107 14.97 5.74 3.80
C THR A 107 16.00 6.45 2.93
N THR A 108 15.84 7.78 2.82
CA THR A 108 16.78 8.61 2.10
C THR A 108 17.67 9.35 3.09
N LEU A 109 18.92 9.58 2.71
CA LEU A 109 19.87 10.29 3.57
C LEU A 109 19.59 11.80 3.64
N THR A 110 18.77 12.32 2.73
CA THR A 110 18.57 13.76 2.58
C THR A 110 17.33 14.30 3.28
N GLY A 111 16.47 13.46 3.80
CA GLY A 111 15.17 13.88 4.32
C GLY A 111 15.06 13.96 5.84
N GLY A 112 16.16 13.86 6.59
CA GLY A 112 16.11 13.79 8.04
C GLY A 112 16.00 12.35 8.53
N ARG A 113 15.91 12.15 9.85
CA ARG A 113 16.03 10.81 10.45
C ARG A 113 14.79 10.30 11.19
N ARG A 114 13.68 11.04 11.13
CA ARG A 114 12.46 10.66 11.84
C ARG A 114 11.94 9.28 11.45
N LEU A 115 12.11 8.90 10.20
CA LEU A 115 11.63 7.62 9.66
C LEU A 115 12.74 6.59 9.48
N SER A 116 13.90 6.80 10.11
CA SER A 116 15.05 5.91 9.92
C SER A 116 14.81 4.48 10.35
N PHE A 117 13.88 4.24 11.26
CA PHE A 117 13.52 2.88 11.66
C PHE A 117 12.93 2.06 10.52
N LEU A 118 12.44 2.70 9.46
CA LEU A 118 11.91 2.00 8.29
C LEU A 118 13.01 1.48 7.37
N ASP A 119 14.25 1.94 7.53
CA ASP A 119 15.30 1.60 6.57
C ASP A 119 15.55 0.10 6.50
N ASN A 120 15.40 -0.45 5.29
CA ASN A 120 15.55 -1.88 5.01
C ASN A 120 14.59 -2.78 5.82
N MET A 121 13.48 -2.21 6.30
CA MET A 121 12.46 -2.99 6.99
C MET A 121 11.59 -3.73 5.99
N VAL A 122 11.23 -4.96 6.34
CA VAL A 122 10.24 -5.76 5.60
C VAL A 122 8.99 -5.84 6.45
N GLY A 123 7.84 -5.55 5.82
CA GLY A 123 6.56 -5.64 6.49
C GLY A 123 5.57 -6.50 5.73
N VAL A 124 4.50 -6.89 6.42
CA VAL A 124 3.31 -7.47 5.80
C VAL A 124 2.20 -6.45 5.93
N PHE A 125 1.41 -6.30 4.88
CA PHE A 125 0.37 -5.27 4.88
C PHE A 125 -1.00 -5.85 4.57
N GLU A 126 -2.00 -5.07 4.99
CA GLU A 126 -3.39 -5.29 4.68
C GLU A 126 -3.96 -3.97 4.16
N TYR A 127 -4.48 -4.00 2.94
CA TYR A 127 -5.08 -2.85 2.28
C TYR A 127 -6.57 -3.11 2.08
N GLU A 128 -7.39 -2.10 2.32
CA GLU A 128 -8.81 -2.16 2.01
C GLU A 128 -9.21 -0.93 1.21
N GLY A 129 -10.04 -1.14 0.20
CA GLY A 129 -10.56 -0.07 -0.64
C GLY A 129 -12.02 -0.28 -0.97
N ASP A 130 -12.72 0.82 -1.30
CA ASP A 130 -14.10 0.78 -1.74
C ASP A 130 -14.27 1.44 -3.11
N GLU A 131 -15.49 1.38 -3.65
CA GLU A 131 -15.77 1.93 -4.97
C GLU A 131 -15.79 3.46 -5.00
N GLU A 132 -15.84 4.12 -3.85
CA GLU A 132 -15.80 5.58 -3.76
C GLU A 132 -14.37 6.11 -3.68
N GLY A 133 -13.38 5.22 -3.71
CA GLY A 133 -11.98 5.58 -3.67
C GLY A 133 -11.42 5.72 -2.26
N ASN A 134 -12.18 5.40 -1.22
CA ASN A 134 -11.64 5.36 0.14
C ASN A 134 -10.71 4.17 0.28
N CYS A 135 -9.59 4.37 0.93
CA CYS A 135 -8.63 3.30 1.15
C CYS A 135 -7.96 3.41 2.52
N SER A 136 -7.49 2.27 3.01
CA SER A 136 -6.77 2.19 4.27
C SER A 136 -5.69 1.13 4.17
N VAL A 137 -4.61 1.31 4.93
CA VAL A 137 -3.49 0.36 4.98
C VAL A 137 -3.01 0.23 6.41
N LYS A 138 -2.73 -1.01 6.79
CA LYS A 138 -2.00 -1.32 8.02
C LYS A 138 -0.81 -2.18 7.66
N VAL A 139 0.32 -1.92 8.31
CA VAL A 139 1.55 -2.67 8.11
C VAL A 139 2.10 -3.14 9.46
N TRP A 140 2.44 -4.40 9.52
CA TRP A 140 3.14 -5.00 10.66
C TRP A 140 4.54 -5.39 10.23
N GLU A 141 5.49 -5.18 11.12
CA GLU A 141 6.86 -5.62 10.85
C GLU A 141 6.92 -7.14 10.79
N TRP A 142 7.64 -7.68 9.82
CA TRP A 142 7.93 -9.11 9.76
C TRP A 142 9.28 -9.35 10.44
N LYS A 143 9.23 -9.98 11.59
CA LYS A 143 10.45 -10.34 12.34
C LYS A 143 10.85 -11.78 12.10
#